data_25df3c7c2d5d93e18eb2b4089a266dd3
#
_entry.id   25df3c7c2d5d93e18eb2b4089a266dd3
#
_cell.length_a   1.000
_cell.length_b   1.000
_cell.length_c   1.000
_cell.angle_alpha   90.00
_cell.angle_beta   90.00
_cell.angle_gamma   90.00
#
_symmetry.space_group_name_H-M   'P 1'
#
loop_
_entity.id
_entity.type
_entity.pdbx_description
1 polymer ?
#
loop_
_entity_poly.entity_id
_entity_poly.type
_entity_poly.pdbx_seq_one_letter_code
_entity_poly.pdbx_strand_id
1 'polypeptide(L)'
;ALLDGEGFSASAGEIAHRLSLCSELQEILMLESGFPLQEYTDIGPVARKIEVAGTFLDIEDMIALRAGLGAVNEITAFLAAKEEGRYPVLRGLAQGVESFPEITGHIDTILDRYGKIKDSASPELYTIRRTIRDREGQVSKRLQAILSKAQKDGYADADAAVSIRDGRAVIPVSAANKRKINGFIHDESATGKTFYIEPVEIVEINNELKELEYAERREVVRILTAFTDRIRPDAPGIARAGEYLACMDMIRAKARWAAENDCVKPVLSEEGTLWLRSARHPLLRQTLAREGKQVVPLDLKLDRGRRMLVISGPNAGGKSVCLKTVGLLQYMF
;
A
#
# COMPACT_ATOMS: atom_id res chain seq x y z
N ALA A 1 13.64 -7.70 -3.98
CA ALA A 1 14.71 -7.70 -2.95
C ALA A 1 14.79 -9.01 -2.17
N LEU A 2 13.66 -9.57 -1.67
CA LEU A 2 13.70 -10.89 -0.98
C LEU A 2 13.83 -12.06 -1.94
N LEU A 3 13.26 -11.99 -3.14
CA LEU A 3 13.43 -13.00 -4.18
C LEU A 3 14.89 -13.15 -4.62
N ASP A 4 15.64 -12.07 -4.62
CA ASP A 4 17.07 -12.07 -5.01
C ASP A 4 17.97 -12.61 -3.88
N GLY A 5 17.48 -12.71 -2.64
CA GLY A 5 18.20 -13.21 -1.47
C GLY A 5 17.84 -14.63 -1.03
N GLU A 6 16.76 -15.23 -1.53
CA GLU A 6 16.42 -16.62 -1.26
C GLU A 6 17.27 -17.57 -2.11
N GLY A 7 18.50 -17.86 -1.65
CA GLY A 7 19.32 -18.92 -2.21
C GLY A 7 18.79 -20.32 -1.89
N PHE A 8 19.30 -21.33 -2.64
CA PHE A 8 19.11 -22.72 -2.29
C PHE A 8 19.77 -23.02 -0.93
N SER A 9 19.09 -23.76 -0.08
CA SER A 9 19.67 -24.25 1.16
C SER A 9 20.15 -25.68 1.00
N ALA A 10 21.32 -26.00 1.56
CA ALA A 10 21.83 -27.35 1.70
C ALA A 10 21.54 -27.94 3.11
N SER A 11 20.93 -27.17 3.98
CA SER A 11 20.57 -27.60 5.34
C SER A 11 19.22 -28.28 5.36
N ALA A 12 19.16 -29.57 5.69
CA ALA A 12 17.91 -30.29 5.80
C ALA A 12 16.95 -29.68 6.83
N GLY A 13 17.49 -29.15 7.94
CA GLY A 13 16.68 -28.46 8.96
C GLY A 13 16.04 -27.18 8.44
N GLU A 14 16.79 -26.38 7.68
CA GLU A 14 16.28 -25.15 7.09
C GLU A 14 15.21 -25.44 6.01
N ILE A 15 15.45 -26.44 5.16
CA ILE A 15 14.47 -26.87 4.14
C ILE A 15 13.19 -27.36 4.82
N ALA A 16 13.31 -28.21 5.85
CA ALA A 16 12.16 -28.69 6.61
C ALA A 16 11.37 -27.56 7.26
N HIS A 17 12.06 -26.55 7.80
CA HIS A 17 11.44 -25.36 8.39
C HIS A 17 10.67 -24.54 7.34
N ARG A 18 11.29 -24.22 6.21
CA ARG A 18 10.65 -23.46 5.11
C ARG A 18 9.43 -24.19 4.53
N LEU A 19 9.53 -25.52 4.34
CA LEU A 19 8.40 -26.34 3.90
C LEU A 19 7.28 -26.38 4.94
N SER A 20 7.60 -26.36 6.23
CA SER A 20 6.60 -26.33 7.29
C SER A 20 5.85 -25.02 7.32
N LEU A 21 6.55 -23.88 7.20
CA LEU A 21 5.92 -22.56 7.10
C LEU A 21 4.91 -22.49 5.92
N CYS A 22 5.34 -22.99 4.76
CA CYS A 22 4.48 -23.02 3.57
C CYS A 22 3.27 -23.94 3.79
N SER A 23 3.47 -25.12 4.37
CA SER A 23 2.39 -26.10 4.61
C SER A 23 1.37 -25.62 5.64
N GLU A 24 1.83 -24.99 6.74
CA GLU A 24 0.93 -24.44 7.75
C GLU A 24 0.09 -23.28 7.16
N LEU A 25 0.72 -22.40 6.36
CA LEU A 25 -0.04 -21.32 5.73
C LEU A 25 -0.98 -21.82 4.62
N GLN A 26 -0.58 -22.86 3.88
CA GLN A 26 -1.47 -23.53 2.92
C GLN A 26 -2.71 -24.10 3.64
N GLU A 27 -2.54 -24.74 4.78
CA GLU A 27 -3.64 -25.25 5.60
C GLU A 27 -4.57 -24.12 6.06
N ILE A 28 -4.00 -23.00 6.53
CA ILE A 28 -4.77 -21.81 6.90
C ILE A 28 -5.59 -21.31 5.70
N LEU A 29 -4.97 -21.13 4.54
CA LEU A 29 -5.66 -20.64 3.34
C LEU A 29 -6.78 -21.56 2.85
N MET A 30 -6.69 -22.87 3.11
CA MET A 30 -7.68 -23.85 2.69
C MET A 30 -8.80 -24.07 3.71
N LEU A 31 -8.52 -23.97 5.00
CA LEU A 31 -9.43 -24.45 6.04
C LEU A 31 -9.91 -23.35 7.01
N GLU A 32 -9.22 -22.21 7.05
CA GLU A 32 -9.53 -21.15 8.01
C GLU A 32 -10.17 -19.95 7.32
N SER A 33 -11.06 -19.27 8.05
CA SER A 33 -11.58 -17.97 7.66
C SER A 33 -10.97 -16.85 8.49
N GLY A 34 -10.90 -15.64 7.91
CA GLY A 34 -10.46 -14.45 8.64
C GLY A 34 -8.95 -14.25 8.71
N PHE A 35 -8.13 -15.04 7.99
CA PHE A 35 -6.73 -14.71 7.80
C PHE A 35 -6.62 -13.46 6.90
N PRO A 36 -5.78 -12.46 7.24
CA PRO A 36 -5.65 -11.23 6.46
C PRO A 36 -5.02 -11.51 5.09
N LEU A 37 -5.80 -11.33 4.03
CA LEU A 37 -5.42 -11.61 2.64
C LEU A 37 -5.15 -10.35 1.80
N GLN A 38 -5.24 -9.15 2.40
CA GLN A 38 -4.94 -7.88 1.73
C GLN A 38 -3.50 -7.86 1.21
N GLU A 39 -3.23 -6.98 0.27
CA GLU A 39 -1.85 -6.73 -0.16
C GLU A 39 -1.02 -6.19 1.01
N TYR A 40 0.17 -6.74 1.18
CA TYR A 40 1.09 -6.27 2.19
C TYR A 40 1.94 -5.14 1.63
N THR A 41 1.98 -4.05 2.38
CA THR A 41 2.75 -2.86 1.99
C THR A 41 4.15 -2.94 2.58
N ASP A 42 5.18 -2.68 1.75
CA ASP A 42 6.57 -2.59 2.24
C ASP A 42 6.76 -1.32 3.07
N ILE A 43 6.94 -1.51 4.38
CA ILE A 43 7.20 -0.43 5.34
C ILE A 43 8.67 -0.23 5.64
N GLY A 44 9.57 -0.99 5.03
CA GLY A 44 11.01 -0.85 5.22
C GLY A 44 11.55 0.54 4.86
N PRO A 45 11.18 1.15 3.73
CA PRO A 45 11.57 2.54 3.43
C PRO A 45 11.07 3.54 4.47
N VAL A 46 9.85 3.35 4.97
CA VAL A 46 9.25 4.23 6.00
C VAL A 46 10.01 4.10 7.32
N ALA A 47 10.34 2.87 7.75
CA ALA A 47 11.14 2.64 8.95
C ALA A 47 12.49 3.37 8.89
N ARG A 48 13.21 3.26 7.77
CA ARG A 48 14.48 3.99 7.56
C ARG A 48 14.31 5.50 7.61
N LYS A 49 13.20 6.03 7.08
CA LYS A 49 12.91 7.48 7.13
C LYS A 49 12.64 7.95 8.56
N ILE A 50 11.97 7.14 9.38
CA ILE A 50 11.72 7.43 10.80
C ILE A 50 13.03 7.54 11.60
N GLU A 51 14.03 6.71 11.31
CA GLU A 51 15.33 6.72 12.02
C GLU A 51 16.09 8.03 11.87
N VAL A 52 15.92 8.74 10.76
CA VAL A 52 16.66 9.96 10.48
C VAL A 52 16.09 11.13 11.29
N ALA A 53 16.89 11.69 12.19
CA ALA A 53 16.49 12.84 12.98
C ALA A 53 16.19 14.07 12.09
N GLY A 54 15.13 14.81 12.42
CA GLY A 54 14.71 16.00 11.68
C GLY A 54 13.90 15.72 10.40
N THR A 55 13.68 14.45 10.04
CA THR A 55 12.71 14.08 8.99
C THR A 55 11.32 13.89 9.59
N PHE A 56 10.32 13.96 8.75
CA PHE A 56 8.95 13.58 9.11
C PHE A 56 8.32 12.72 7.99
N LEU A 57 7.36 11.88 8.37
CA LEU A 57 6.58 11.09 7.44
C LEU A 57 5.54 11.98 6.76
N ASP A 58 5.45 11.88 5.45
CA ASP A 58 4.34 12.48 4.70
C ASP A 58 3.08 11.62 4.80
N ILE A 59 2.01 12.06 4.15
CA ILE A 59 0.71 11.38 4.20
C ILE A 59 0.80 9.98 3.57
N GLU A 60 1.56 9.82 2.49
CA GLU A 60 1.72 8.54 1.78
C GLU A 60 2.50 7.54 2.66
N ASP A 61 3.55 7.98 3.32
CA ASP A 61 4.31 7.20 4.31
C ASP A 61 3.41 6.74 5.46
N MET A 62 2.56 7.63 5.98
CA MET A 62 1.64 7.29 7.08
C MET A 62 0.58 6.27 6.63
N ILE A 63 0.06 6.37 5.42
CA ILE A 63 -0.88 5.40 4.85
C ILE A 63 -0.19 4.04 4.71
N ALA A 64 1.03 4.01 4.15
CA ALA A 64 1.83 2.79 4.02
C ALA A 64 2.10 2.16 5.39
N LEU A 65 2.52 2.96 6.37
CA LEU A 65 2.78 2.50 7.73
C LEU A 65 1.53 1.93 8.39
N ARG A 66 0.38 2.61 8.26
CA ARG A 66 -0.91 2.12 8.77
C ARG A 66 -1.30 0.78 8.17
N ALA A 67 -1.17 0.64 6.85
CA ALA A 67 -1.51 -0.60 6.15
C ALA A 67 -0.58 -1.75 6.55
N GLY A 68 0.74 -1.52 6.57
CA GLY A 68 1.71 -2.56 6.92
C GLY A 68 1.62 -2.99 8.38
N LEU A 69 1.61 -2.04 9.33
CA LEU A 69 1.47 -2.38 10.75
C LEU A 69 0.09 -2.98 11.07
N GLY A 70 -0.97 -2.52 10.37
CA GLY A 70 -2.29 -3.14 10.46
C GLY A 70 -2.26 -4.61 10.09
N ALA A 71 -1.63 -4.95 8.96
CA ALA A 71 -1.47 -6.34 8.54
C ALA A 71 -0.67 -7.17 9.56
N VAL A 72 0.43 -6.63 10.10
CA VAL A 72 1.22 -7.30 11.16
C VAL A 72 0.35 -7.56 12.40
N ASN A 73 -0.38 -6.54 12.86
CA ASN A 73 -1.27 -6.67 14.03
C ASN A 73 -2.35 -7.76 13.79
N GLU A 74 -2.95 -7.79 12.61
CA GLU A 74 -3.98 -8.77 12.26
C GLU A 74 -3.42 -10.19 12.16
N ILE A 75 -2.25 -10.38 11.51
CA ILE A 75 -1.60 -11.69 11.39
C ILE A 75 -1.22 -12.22 12.76
N THR A 76 -0.55 -11.41 13.57
CA THR A 76 -0.11 -11.83 14.91
C THR A 76 -1.30 -12.13 15.82
N ALA A 77 -2.35 -11.34 15.79
CA ALA A 77 -3.59 -11.60 16.52
C ALA A 77 -4.29 -12.87 16.03
N PHE A 78 -4.37 -13.10 14.73
CA PHE A 78 -4.93 -14.34 14.17
C PHE A 78 -4.21 -15.58 14.66
N LEU A 79 -2.86 -15.58 14.60
CA LEU A 79 -2.05 -16.71 15.07
C LEU A 79 -2.15 -16.91 16.57
N ALA A 80 -2.19 -15.82 17.36
CA ALA A 80 -2.32 -15.88 18.82
C ALA A 80 -3.68 -16.46 19.27
N ALA A 81 -4.75 -16.22 18.52
CA ALA A 81 -6.10 -16.68 18.80
C ALA A 81 -6.31 -18.21 18.54
N LYS A 82 -5.34 -18.88 17.89
CA LYS A 82 -5.44 -20.32 17.60
C LYS A 82 -5.07 -21.15 18.81
N GLU A 83 -5.63 -22.37 18.87
CA GLU A 83 -5.33 -23.34 19.93
C GLU A 83 -3.83 -23.62 20.06
N GLU A 84 -3.40 -23.95 21.27
CA GLU A 84 -2.02 -24.30 21.53
C GLU A 84 -1.58 -25.51 20.68
N GLY A 85 -0.41 -25.41 20.06
CA GLY A 85 0.08 -26.44 19.13
C GLY A 85 -0.43 -26.34 17.69
N ARG A 86 -1.39 -25.48 17.42
CA ARG A 86 -1.83 -25.19 16.04
C ARG A 86 -0.85 -24.19 15.39
N TYR A 87 -0.39 -24.50 14.19
CA TYR A 87 0.55 -23.69 13.41
C TYR A 87 1.82 -23.27 14.17
N PRO A 88 2.57 -24.25 14.78
CA PRO A 88 3.67 -23.94 15.67
C PRO A 88 4.82 -23.21 15.00
N VAL A 89 5.06 -23.48 13.71
CA VAL A 89 6.19 -22.88 12.98
C VAL A 89 5.88 -21.42 12.60
N LEU A 90 4.66 -21.13 12.14
CA LEU A 90 4.22 -19.75 11.89
C LEU A 90 4.14 -18.94 13.19
N ARG A 91 3.67 -19.55 14.28
CA ARG A 91 3.67 -18.90 15.60
C ARG A 91 5.09 -18.63 16.09
N GLY A 92 6.03 -19.55 15.85
CA GLY A 92 7.45 -19.33 16.13
C GLY A 92 8.04 -18.18 15.33
N LEU A 93 7.66 -18.02 14.05
CA LEU A 93 8.08 -16.91 13.22
C LEU A 93 7.51 -15.56 13.73
N ALA A 94 6.29 -15.55 14.26
CA ALA A 94 5.66 -14.38 14.86
C ALA A 94 6.20 -14.06 16.27
N GLN A 95 6.93 -14.99 16.89
CA GLN A 95 7.44 -14.81 18.23
C GLN A 95 8.52 -13.71 18.26
N GLY A 96 8.31 -12.70 19.10
CA GLY A 96 9.20 -11.54 19.19
C GLY A 96 8.92 -10.42 18.17
N VAL A 97 7.93 -10.59 17.32
CA VAL A 97 7.43 -9.50 16.47
C VAL A 97 6.50 -8.64 17.31
N GLU A 98 6.87 -7.36 17.42
CA GLU A 98 6.06 -6.39 18.14
C GLU A 98 4.82 -5.99 17.31
N SER A 99 3.68 -5.86 17.97
CA SER A 99 2.47 -5.28 17.38
C SER A 99 2.33 -3.81 17.79
N PHE A 100 1.83 -2.97 16.90
CA PHE A 100 1.77 -1.52 17.10
C PHE A 100 0.34 -0.95 16.95
N PRO A 101 -0.64 -1.43 17.72
CA PRO A 101 -2.02 -0.94 17.63
C PRO A 101 -2.12 0.53 18.03
N GLU A 102 -1.25 1.03 18.91
CA GLU A 102 -1.23 2.43 19.32
C GLU A 102 -0.77 3.35 18.18
N ILE A 103 0.20 2.91 17.36
CA ILE A 103 0.68 3.69 16.21
C ILE A 103 -0.41 3.77 15.16
N THR A 104 -1.03 2.64 14.79
CA THR A 104 -2.14 2.63 13.82
C THR A 104 -3.33 3.43 14.32
N GLY A 105 -3.68 3.31 15.59
CA GLY A 105 -4.73 4.11 16.22
C GLY A 105 -4.43 5.62 16.22
N HIS A 106 -3.16 6.01 16.46
CA HIS A 106 -2.76 7.41 16.40
C HIS A 106 -2.81 7.96 14.96
N ILE A 107 -2.40 7.17 13.95
CA ILE A 107 -2.58 7.55 12.55
C ILE A 107 -4.07 7.80 12.26
N ASP A 108 -4.95 6.96 12.76
CA ASP A 108 -6.40 7.10 12.57
C ASP A 108 -6.98 8.34 13.27
N THR A 109 -6.31 8.93 14.26
CA THR A 109 -6.71 10.24 14.80
C THR A 109 -6.33 11.40 13.89
N ILE A 110 -5.25 11.24 13.10
CA ILE A 110 -4.71 12.26 12.20
C ILE A 110 -5.34 12.16 10.80
N LEU A 111 -5.42 10.96 10.24
CA LEU A 111 -5.91 10.71 8.88
C LEU A 111 -7.33 10.14 8.87
N ASP A 112 -8.10 10.51 7.87
CA ASP A 112 -9.36 9.87 7.57
C ASP A 112 -9.16 8.58 6.72
N ARG A 113 -10.28 7.92 6.37
CA ARG A 113 -10.26 6.70 5.54
C ARG A 113 -9.75 6.92 4.11
N TYR A 114 -9.74 8.16 3.63
CA TYR A 114 -9.28 8.55 2.30
C TYR A 114 -7.83 9.08 2.31
N GLY A 115 -7.17 9.08 3.47
CA GLY A 115 -5.81 9.59 3.63
C GLY A 115 -5.72 11.11 3.75
N LYS A 116 -6.81 11.83 4.02
CA LYS A 116 -6.78 13.28 4.26
C LYS A 116 -6.59 13.55 5.73
N ILE A 117 -5.82 14.60 6.05
CA ILE A 117 -5.66 15.06 7.42
C ILE A 117 -7.00 15.63 7.93
N LYS A 118 -7.47 15.07 9.03
CA LYS A 118 -8.72 15.48 9.68
C LYS A 118 -8.59 16.89 10.25
N ASP A 119 -9.68 17.65 10.23
CA ASP A 119 -9.75 18.93 10.93
C ASP A 119 -9.47 18.77 12.44
N SER A 120 -9.88 17.65 13.01
CA SER A 120 -9.67 17.30 14.40
C SER A 120 -8.27 16.81 14.74
N ALA A 121 -7.33 16.74 13.77
CA ALA A 121 -5.95 16.32 14.02
C ALA A 121 -5.22 17.24 15.00
N SER A 122 -5.58 18.53 15.05
CA SER A 122 -5.21 19.44 16.14
C SER A 122 -6.29 20.53 16.35
N PRO A 123 -6.40 21.09 17.55
CA PRO A 123 -7.29 22.23 17.81
C PRO A 123 -6.95 23.46 16.95
N GLU A 124 -5.66 23.66 16.70
CA GLU A 124 -5.17 24.78 15.87
C GLU A 124 -5.57 24.60 14.41
N LEU A 125 -5.38 23.40 13.83
CA LEU A 125 -5.80 23.09 12.47
C LEU A 125 -7.32 23.29 12.28
N TYR A 126 -8.10 22.83 13.25
CA TYR A 126 -9.55 23.03 13.24
C TYR A 126 -9.92 24.52 13.17
N THR A 127 -9.27 25.34 14.01
CA THR A 127 -9.51 26.79 14.07
C THR A 127 -9.10 27.47 12.75
N ILE A 128 -7.93 27.15 12.22
CA ILE A 128 -7.43 27.68 10.94
C ILE A 128 -8.42 27.36 9.82
N ARG A 129 -8.78 26.10 9.64
CA ARG A 129 -9.68 25.65 8.55
C ARG A 129 -11.10 26.23 8.71
N ARG A 130 -11.58 26.37 9.93
CA ARG A 130 -12.85 27.06 10.18
C ARG A 130 -12.75 28.52 9.74
N THR A 131 -11.69 29.22 10.12
CA THR A 131 -11.49 30.63 9.75
C THR A 131 -11.36 30.79 8.24
N ILE A 132 -10.65 29.88 7.54
CA ILE A 132 -10.56 29.87 6.07
C ILE A 132 -11.98 29.81 5.47
N ARG A 133 -12.80 28.83 5.88
CA ARG A 133 -14.19 28.69 5.37
C ARG A 133 -15.04 29.93 5.63
N ASP A 134 -14.89 30.54 6.80
CA ASP A 134 -15.62 31.75 7.13
C ASP A 134 -15.20 32.94 6.25
N ARG A 135 -13.88 33.09 5.98
CA ARG A 135 -13.34 34.15 5.11
C ARG A 135 -13.69 33.91 3.64
N GLU A 136 -13.61 32.69 3.13
CA GLU A 136 -14.06 32.33 1.78
C GLU A 136 -15.55 32.67 1.59
N GLY A 137 -16.38 32.37 2.58
CA GLY A 137 -17.79 32.75 2.58
C GLY A 137 -18.01 34.26 2.54
N GLN A 138 -17.19 35.05 3.24
CA GLN A 138 -17.24 36.51 3.20
C GLN A 138 -16.81 37.05 1.83
N VAL A 139 -15.70 36.57 1.28
CA VAL A 139 -15.20 36.92 -0.06
C VAL A 139 -16.28 36.62 -1.10
N SER A 140 -16.84 35.43 -1.12
CA SER A 140 -17.86 35.01 -2.06
C SER A 140 -19.07 35.93 -2.03
N LYS A 141 -19.59 36.27 -0.84
CA LYS A 141 -20.74 37.21 -0.72
C LYS A 141 -20.42 38.62 -1.22
N ARG A 142 -19.26 39.18 -0.85
CA ARG A 142 -18.86 40.51 -1.26
C ARG A 142 -18.61 40.57 -2.76
N LEU A 143 -17.89 39.61 -3.34
CA LEU A 143 -17.66 39.58 -4.78
C LEU A 143 -18.93 39.44 -5.59
N GLN A 144 -19.87 38.59 -5.12
CA GLN A 144 -21.15 38.44 -5.82
C GLN A 144 -21.93 39.76 -5.84
N ALA A 145 -21.88 40.53 -4.74
CA ALA A 145 -22.53 41.87 -4.69
C ALA A 145 -21.85 42.87 -5.64
N ILE A 146 -20.50 42.89 -5.66
CA ILE A 146 -19.73 43.77 -6.55
C ILE A 146 -19.96 43.38 -8.02
N LEU A 147 -19.92 42.08 -8.35
CA LEU A 147 -20.17 41.59 -9.70
C LEU A 147 -21.59 41.90 -10.17
N SER A 148 -22.60 41.70 -9.33
CA SER A 148 -24.00 42.04 -9.66
C SER A 148 -24.19 43.53 -9.92
N LYS A 149 -23.48 44.38 -9.21
CA LYS A 149 -23.45 45.83 -9.48
C LYS A 149 -22.77 46.14 -10.81
N ALA A 150 -21.59 45.53 -11.06
CA ALA A 150 -20.85 45.69 -12.30
C ALA A 150 -21.65 45.24 -13.54
N GLN A 151 -22.43 44.16 -13.40
CA GLN A 151 -23.33 43.67 -14.45
C GLN A 151 -24.48 44.66 -14.71
N LYS A 152 -25.10 45.18 -13.67
CA LYS A 152 -26.18 46.21 -13.80
C LYS A 152 -25.67 47.51 -14.45
N ASP A 153 -24.43 47.89 -14.14
CA ASP A 153 -23.80 49.09 -14.66
C ASP A 153 -23.18 48.88 -16.06
N GLY A 154 -23.27 47.64 -16.62
CA GLY A 154 -22.74 47.26 -17.93
C GLY A 154 -21.21 47.17 -17.99
N TYR A 155 -20.55 46.97 -16.85
CA TYR A 155 -19.08 46.82 -16.75
C TYR A 155 -18.62 45.37 -16.88
N ALA A 156 -19.48 44.41 -16.58
CA ALA A 156 -19.27 43.00 -16.75
C ALA A 156 -20.41 42.37 -17.57
N ASP A 157 -20.12 41.27 -18.26
CA ASP A 157 -21.13 40.53 -19.02
C ASP A 157 -22.21 39.96 -18.10
N ALA A 158 -23.43 39.78 -18.59
CA ALA A 158 -24.56 39.33 -17.81
C ALA A 158 -24.37 37.89 -17.27
N ASP A 159 -23.61 37.09 -17.99
CA ASP A 159 -23.26 35.70 -17.64
C ASP A 159 -21.90 35.57 -16.92
N ALA A 160 -21.22 36.67 -16.63
CA ALA A 160 -19.95 36.69 -15.94
C ALA A 160 -20.07 36.07 -14.52
N ALA A 161 -19.11 35.29 -14.14
CA ALA A 161 -19.01 34.66 -12.80
C ALA A 161 -17.71 35.02 -12.11
N VAL A 162 -17.74 35.02 -10.78
CA VAL A 162 -16.54 35.11 -9.95
C VAL A 162 -15.58 33.96 -10.31
N SER A 163 -14.29 34.25 -10.40
CA SER A 163 -13.26 33.27 -10.72
C SER A 163 -12.05 33.43 -9.81
N ILE A 164 -11.14 32.41 -9.84
CA ILE A 164 -9.88 32.45 -9.12
C ILE A 164 -8.76 32.61 -10.13
N ARG A 165 -7.85 33.58 -9.88
CA ARG A 165 -6.61 33.76 -10.61
C ARG A 165 -5.47 33.92 -9.64
N ASP A 166 -4.39 33.15 -9.83
CA ASP A 166 -3.23 33.11 -8.93
C ASP A 166 -3.60 32.93 -7.45
N GLY A 167 -4.64 32.11 -7.21
CA GLY A 167 -5.15 31.85 -5.86
C GLY A 167 -5.89 33.05 -5.23
N ARG A 168 -6.32 34.04 -6.03
CA ARG A 168 -7.13 35.17 -5.58
C ARG A 168 -8.49 35.17 -6.24
N ALA A 169 -9.49 35.51 -5.47
CA ALA A 169 -10.84 35.63 -5.96
C ALA A 169 -11.00 36.99 -6.69
N VAL A 170 -11.44 36.93 -7.95
CA VAL A 170 -11.51 38.10 -8.88
C VAL A 170 -12.83 38.11 -9.61
N ILE A 171 -13.19 39.29 -10.15
CA ILE A 171 -14.34 39.48 -11.07
C ILE A 171 -13.86 39.77 -12.48
N PRO A 172 -14.50 39.20 -13.51
CA PRO A 172 -14.25 39.58 -14.90
C PRO A 172 -14.94 40.89 -15.23
N VAL A 173 -14.18 41.83 -15.83
CA VAL A 173 -14.64 43.17 -16.26
C VAL A 173 -14.22 43.41 -17.69
N SER A 174 -15.09 44.00 -18.52
CA SER A 174 -14.75 44.30 -19.89
C SER A 174 -13.59 45.32 -20.01
N ALA A 175 -12.76 45.19 -21.04
CA ALA A 175 -11.57 46.01 -21.23
C ALA A 175 -11.89 47.51 -21.23
N ALA A 176 -13.02 47.91 -21.82
CA ALA A 176 -13.47 49.30 -21.85
C ALA A 176 -13.77 49.89 -20.47
N ASN A 177 -14.11 49.00 -19.50
CA ASN A 177 -14.59 49.41 -18.18
C ASN A 177 -13.61 49.09 -17.06
N LYS A 178 -12.39 48.59 -17.36
CA LYS A 178 -11.39 48.17 -16.37
C LYS A 178 -11.05 49.21 -15.29
N ARG A 179 -11.19 50.50 -15.62
CA ARG A 179 -10.94 51.60 -14.68
C ARG A 179 -12.18 52.02 -13.86
N LYS A 180 -13.34 51.42 -14.13
CA LYS A 180 -14.58 51.70 -13.39
C LYS A 180 -14.71 50.90 -12.10
N ILE A 181 -13.97 49.78 -12.00
CA ILE A 181 -13.86 48.99 -10.79
C ILE A 181 -12.53 49.34 -10.12
N ASN A 182 -12.60 49.78 -8.87
CA ASN A 182 -11.40 50.08 -8.10
C ASN A 182 -10.79 48.78 -7.61
N GLY A 183 -9.61 48.42 -8.08
CA GLY A 183 -8.98 47.13 -7.76
C GLY A 183 -7.68 46.87 -8.51
N PHE A 184 -7.12 45.71 -8.30
CA PHE A 184 -5.90 45.22 -8.93
C PHE A 184 -6.21 44.24 -10.06
N ILE A 185 -5.56 44.43 -11.21
CA ILE A 185 -5.67 43.53 -12.36
C ILE A 185 -4.67 42.38 -12.10
N HIS A 186 -5.18 41.13 -12.07
CA HIS A 186 -4.37 39.93 -11.90
C HIS A 186 -4.14 39.18 -13.21
N ASP A 187 -5.08 39.25 -14.15
CA ASP A 187 -5.00 38.51 -15.39
C ASP A 187 -5.84 39.21 -16.49
N GLU A 188 -5.60 38.82 -17.74
CA GLU A 188 -6.43 39.20 -18.88
C GLU A 188 -6.79 37.98 -19.73
N SER A 189 -7.94 38.03 -20.40
CA SER A 189 -8.33 37.00 -21.34
C SER A 189 -7.39 36.95 -22.54
N ALA A 190 -7.19 35.78 -23.16
CA ALA A 190 -6.34 35.59 -24.33
C ALA A 190 -6.68 36.56 -25.50
N THR A 191 -7.89 37.08 -25.55
CA THR A 191 -8.34 38.08 -26.55
C THR A 191 -8.18 39.52 -26.10
N GLY A 192 -7.73 39.78 -24.86
CA GLY A 192 -7.62 41.10 -24.27
C GLY A 192 -8.96 41.81 -24.01
N LYS A 193 -10.09 41.13 -24.18
CA LYS A 193 -11.43 41.72 -24.03
C LYS A 193 -11.93 41.80 -22.60
N THR A 194 -11.40 40.94 -21.73
CA THR A 194 -11.82 40.82 -20.33
C THR A 194 -10.61 40.89 -19.42
N PHE A 195 -10.70 41.68 -18.37
CA PHE A 195 -9.70 41.80 -17.30
C PHE A 195 -10.24 41.19 -16.01
N TYR A 196 -9.42 40.45 -15.33
CA TYR A 196 -9.75 39.81 -14.03
C TYR A 196 -9.24 40.74 -12.91
N ILE A 197 -10.18 41.37 -12.23
CA ILE A 197 -9.91 42.42 -11.25
C ILE A 197 -10.22 41.90 -9.85
N GLU A 198 -9.27 42.07 -8.92
CA GLU A 198 -9.48 41.95 -7.49
C GLU A 198 -9.95 43.28 -6.94
N PRO A 199 -11.21 43.44 -6.53
CA PRO A 199 -11.71 44.69 -5.96
C PRO A 199 -10.97 45.03 -4.66
N VAL A 200 -10.71 46.33 -4.43
CA VAL A 200 -10.02 46.80 -3.20
C VAL A 200 -10.71 46.32 -1.93
N GLU A 201 -12.05 46.22 -1.97
CA GLU A 201 -12.88 45.82 -0.83
C GLU A 201 -12.61 44.38 -0.32
N ILE A 202 -11.91 43.54 -1.13
CA ILE A 202 -11.61 42.17 -0.77
C ILE A 202 -10.11 41.88 -0.67
N VAL A 203 -9.25 42.81 -1.05
CA VAL A 203 -7.79 42.64 -1.04
C VAL A 203 -7.28 42.17 0.34
N GLU A 204 -7.76 42.84 1.39
CA GLU A 204 -7.39 42.52 2.76
C GLU A 204 -7.79 41.08 3.15
N ILE A 205 -9.02 40.67 2.80
CA ILE A 205 -9.52 39.31 3.12
C ILE A 205 -8.77 38.25 2.30
N ASN A 206 -8.46 38.55 1.03
CA ASN A 206 -7.64 37.64 0.21
C ASN A 206 -6.22 37.50 0.74
N ASN A 207 -5.62 38.55 1.30
CA ASN A 207 -4.32 38.49 1.98
C ASN A 207 -4.40 37.64 3.25
N GLU A 208 -5.43 37.84 4.08
CA GLU A 208 -5.67 37.01 5.27
C GLU A 208 -5.85 35.52 4.89
N LEU A 209 -6.57 35.21 3.80
CA LEU A 209 -6.71 33.85 3.31
C LEU A 209 -5.36 33.21 2.96
N LYS A 210 -4.49 33.97 2.29
CA LYS A 210 -3.13 33.51 1.96
C LYS A 210 -2.31 33.21 3.22
N GLU A 211 -2.38 34.08 4.21
CA GLU A 211 -1.70 33.88 5.48
C GLU A 211 -2.23 32.64 6.22
N LEU A 212 -3.54 32.42 6.19
CA LEU A 212 -4.18 31.24 6.77
C LEU A 212 -3.79 29.95 6.03
N GLU A 213 -3.69 29.95 4.69
CA GLU A 213 -3.18 28.81 3.90
C GLU A 213 -1.75 28.46 4.28
N TYR A 214 -0.88 29.47 4.50
CA TYR A 214 0.48 29.24 4.99
C TYR A 214 0.50 28.72 6.44
N ALA A 215 -0.39 29.23 7.28
CA ALA A 215 -0.55 28.73 8.65
C ALA A 215 -1.03 27.28 8.67
N GLU A 216 -1.99 26.91 7.82
CA GLU A 216 -2.44 25.53 7.66
C GLU A 216 -1.29 24.60 7.27
N ARG A 217 -0.50 24.96 6.26
CA ARG A 217 0.64 24.16 5.82
C ARG A 217 1.66 23.97 6.94
N ARG A 218 1.98 25.03 7.68
CA ARG A 218 2.91 24.95 8.82
C ARG A 218 2.35 24.03 9.91
N GLU A 219 1.07 24.13 10.21
CA GLU A 219 0.44 23.30 11.24
C GLU A 219 0.39 21.82 10.82
N VAL A 220 0.10 21.54 9.56
CA VAL A 220 0.17 20.18 9.00
C VAL A 220 1.58 19.59 9.17
N VAL A 221 2.62 20.33 8.78
CA VAL A 221 4.02 19.87 8.97
C VAL A 221 4.31 19.64 10.44
N ARG A 222 3.85 20.51 11.33
CA ARG A 222 4.01 20.36 12.78
C ARG A 222 3.36 19.06 13.30
N ILE A 223 2.15 18.74 12.84
CA ILE A 223 1.43 17.51 13.21
C ILE A 223 2.22 16.28 12.75
N LEU A 224 2.65 16.25 11.48
CA LEU A 224 3.40 15.13 10.91
C LEU A 224 4.76 14.95 11.60
N THR A 225 5.45 16.05 11.91
CA THR A 225 6.72 16.02 12.63
C THR A 225 6.54 15.47 14.06
N ALA A 226 5.54 15.98 14.79
CA ALA A 226 5.25 15.52 16.14
C ALA A 226 4.86 14.03 16.18
N PHE A 227 4.10 13.56 15.20
CA PHE A 227 3.78 12.15 15.05
C PHE A 227 5.05 11.32 14.81
N THR A 228 5.90 11.74 13.86
CA THR A 228 7.11 11.00 13.50
C THR A 228 8.10 10.94 14.67
N ASP A 229 8.30 12.06 15.37
CA ASP A 229 9.19 12.11 16.53
C ASP A 229 8.70 11.20 17.66
N ARG A 230 7.39 11.10 17.86
CA ARG A 230 6.80 10.22 18.85
C ARG A 230 7.08 8.74 18.58
N ILE A 231 7.01 8.32 17.32
CA ILE A 231 7.21 6.91 16.93
C ILE A 231 8.67 6.57 16.62
N ARG A 232 9.57 7.55 16.62
CA ARG A 232 10.99 7.36 16.31
C ARG A 232 11.70 6.34 17.23
N PRO A 233 11.41 6.26 18.54
CA PRO A 233 11.96 5.21 19.40
C PRO A 233 11.58 3.79 18.95
N ASP A 234 10.45 3.63 18.29
CA ASP A 234 9.92 2.34 17.83
C ASP A 234 10.47 1.91 16.45
N ALA A 235 11.27 2.77 15.79
CA ALA A 235 11.76 2.52 14.44
C ALA A 235 12.44 1.14 14.26
N PRO A 236 13.29 0.64 15.20
CA PRO A 236 13.86 -0.70 15.08
C PRO A 236 12.80 -1.81 15.14
N GLY A 237 11.78 -1.65 15.96
CA GLY A 237 10.64 -2.58 16.03
C GLY A 237 9.80 -2.56 14.73
N ILE A 238 9.54 -1.36 14.20
CA ILE A 238 8.85 -1.17 12.92
C ILE A 238 9.64 -1.81 11.77
N ALA A 239 10.97 -1.69 11.76
CA ALA A 239 11.81 -2.33 10.75
C ALA A 239 11.68 -3.87 10.82
N ARG A 240 11.76 -4.47 12.02
CA ARG A 240 11.55 -5.93 12.21
C ARG A 240 10.15 -6.37 11.80
N ALA A 241 9.12 -5.57 12.08
CA ALA A 241 7.76 -5.83 11.63
C ALA A 241 7.66 -5.83 10.09
N GLY A 242 8.38 -4.93 9.42
CA GLY A 242 8.50 -4.89 7.96
C GLY A 242 9.17 -6.14 7.38
N GLU A 243 10.27 -6.58 7.99
CA GLU A 243 10.96 -7.82 7.59
C GLU A 243 10.06 -9.05 7.78
N TYR A 244 9.35 -9.12 8.89
CA TYR A 244 8.36 -10.16 9.15
C TYR A 244 7.26 -10.17 8.09
N LEU A 245 6.69 -9.01 7.77
CA LEU A 245 5.63 -8.87 6.77
C LEU A 245 6.10 -9.33 5.38
N ALA A 246 7.32 -8.95 5.01
CA ALA A 246 7.92 -9.38 3.76
C ALA A 246 8.17 -10.90 3.71
N CYS A 247 8.60 -11.51 4.82
CA CYS A 247 8.71 -12.96 4.94
C CYS A 247 7.35 -13.64 4.82
N MET A 248 6.32 -13.12 5.51
CA MET A 248 4.95 -13.63 5.42
C MET A 248 4.37 -13.52 4.01
N ASP A 249 4.69 -12.47 3.26
CA ASP A 249 4.24 -12.31 1.87
C ASP A 249 4.84 -13.41 0.96
N MET A 250 6.13 -13.70 1.14
CA MET A 250 6.79 -14.76 0.42
C MET A 250 6.19 -16.14 0.75
N ILE A 251 5.97 -16.43 2.04
CA ILE A 251 5.35 -17.68 2.48
C ILE A 251 3.93 -17.78 1.90
N ARG A 252 3.18 -16.67 1.92
CA ARG A 252 1.82 -16.60 1.35
C ARG A 252 1.80 -16.88 -0.14
N ALA A 253 2.73 -16.30 -0.89
CA ALA A 253 2.82 -16.56 -2.33
C ALA A 253 3.06 -18.04 -2.63
N LYS A 254 4.00 -18.67 -1.89
CA LYS A 254 4.30 -20.12 -2.02
C LYS A 254 3.11 -20.98 -1.59
N ALA A 255 2.48 -20.67 -0.45
CA ALA A 255 1.34 -21.41 0.08
C ALA A 255 0.12 -21.34 -0.84
N ARG A 256 -0.18 -20.15 -1.39
CA ARG A 256 -1.25 -19.94 -2.36
C ARG A 256 -0.99 -20.76 -3.64
N TRP A 257 0.22 -20.69 -4.16
CA TRP A 257 0.59 -21.47 -5.34
C TRP A 257 0.48 -22.98 -5.06
N ALA A 258 0.90 -23.44 -3.88
CA ALA A 258 0.78 -24.82 -3.45
C ALA A 258 -0.68 -25.28 -3.35
N ALA A 259 -1.57 -24.44 -2.80
CA ALA A 259 -2.99 -24.71 -2.72
C ALA A 259 -3.65 -24.80 -4.12
N GLU A 260 -3.33 -23.86 -5.01
CA GLU A 260 -3.86 -23.83 -6.40
C GLU A 260 -3.40 -25.04 -7.24
N ASN A 261 -2.28 -25.66 -6.89
CA ASN A 261 -1.70 -26.80 -7.60
C ASN A 261 -1.85 -28.14 -6.87
N ASP A 262 -2.66 -28.21 -5.81
CA ASP A 262 -2.86 -29.40 -4.95
C ASP A 262 -1.51 -30.01 -4.49
N CYS A 263 -0.54 -29.16 -4.13
CA CYS A 263 0.73 -29.62 -3.64
C CYS A 263 0.62 -30.14 -2.21
N VAL A 264 1.46 -31.11 -1.88
CA VAL A 264 1.62 -31.65 -0.54
C VAL A 264 3.02 -31.42 -0.03
N LYS A 265 3.18 -31.27 1.29
CA LYS A 265 4.50 -31.13 1.90
C LYS A 265 5.31 -32.40 1.64
N PRO A 266 6.50 -32.32 1.01
CA PRO A 266 7.35 -33.47 0.81
C PRO A 266 7.99 -33.92 2.12
N VAL A 267 8.36 -35.21 2.17
CA VAL A 267 9.07 -35.81 3.30
C VAL A 267 10.55 -35.88 2.95
N LEU A 268 11.39 -35.24 3.78
CA LEU A 268 12.85 -35.34 3.68
C LEU A 268 13.33 -36.75 4.04
N SER A 269 14.12 -37.37 3.16
CA SER A 269 14.73 -38.69 3.40
C SER A 269 16.21 -38.56 3.65
N GLU A 270 16.68 -39.06 4.78
CA GLU A 270 18.10 -39.17 5.08
C GLU A 270 18.77 -40.36 4.38
N GLU A 271 17.97 -41.26 3.84
CA GLU A 271 18.44 -42.47 3.17
C GLU A 271 18.84 -42.28 1.70
N GLY A 272 18.74 -41.04 1.16
CA GLY A 272 19.05 -40.77 -0.23
C GLY A 272 18.05 -41.40 -1.21
N THR A 273 16.77 -41.43 -0.82
CA THR A 273 15.67 -41.95 -1.63
C THR A 273 14.92 -40.81 -2.32
N LEU A 274 14.75 -40.88 -3.62
CA LEU A 274 13.81 -40.07 -4.37
C LEU A 274 12.57 -40.90 -4.69
N TRP A 275 11.45 -40.55 -4.08
CA TRP A 275 10.19 -41.24 -4.29
C TRP A 275 9.06 -40.25 -4.65
N LEU A 276 8.74 -40.19 -5.90
CA LEU A 276 7.61 -39.44 -6.45
C LEU A 276 6.41 -40.36 -6.56
N ARG A 277 5.28 -39.98 -5.97
CA ARG A 277 4.02 -40.71 -6.04
C ARG A 277 2.95 -39.83 -6.68
N SER A 278 2.38 -40.28 -7.78
CA SER A 278 1.38 -39.55 -8.56
C SER A 278 1.77 -38.09 -8.85
N ALA A 279 3.07 -37.89 -9.10
CA ALA A 279 3.64 -36.57 -9.33
C ALA A 279 3.17 -35.98 -10.65
N ARG A 280 2.87 -34.70 -10.68
CA ARG A 280 2.40 -33.99 -11.88
C ARG A 280 3.28 -32.79 -12.15
N HIS A 281 3.61 -32.57 -13.42
CA HIS A 281 4.33 -31.37 -13.83
C HIS A 281 3.42 -30.15 -13.67
N PRO A 282 3.70 -29.18 -12.77
CA PRO A 282 2.74 -28.12 -12.41
C PRO A 282 2.34 -27.26 -13.61
N LEU A 283 3.31 -26.79 -14.42
CA LEU A 283 3.00 -25.97 -15.59
C LEU A 283 2.22 -26.73 -16.67
N LEU A 284 2.53 -28.01 -16.86
CA LEU A 284 1.77 -28.85 -17.81
C LEU A 284 0.34 -29.08 -17.31
N ARG A 285 0.17 -29.28 -16.00
CA ARG A 285 -1.16 -29.39 -15.38
C ARG A 285 -2.00 -28.15 -15.63
N GLN A 286 -1.45 -26.96 -15.42
CA GLN A 286 -2.16 -25.70 -15.66
C GLN A 286 -2.53 -25.52 -17.13
N THR A 287 -1.61 -25.85 -18.05
CA THR A 287 -1.85 -25.74 -19.50
C THR A 287 -2.95 -26.70 -19.95
N LEU A 288 -2.86 -27.97 -19.56
CA LEU A 288 -3.84 -28.99 -19.95
C LEU A 288 -5.21 -28.77 -19.30
N ALA A 289 -5.26 -28.26 -18.07
CA ALA A 289 -6.51 -27.91 -17.40
C ALA A 289 -7.32 -26.86 -18.18
N ARG A 290 -6.65 -25.89 -18.80
CA ARG A 290 -7.29 -24.89 -19.68
C ARG A 290 -7.92 -25.52 -20.94
N GLU A 291 -7.40 -26.67 -21.37
CA GLU A 291 -7.91 -27.46 -22.50
C GLU A 291 -8.90 -28.56 -22.06
N GLY A 292 -9.28 -28.63 -20.78
CA GLY A 292 -10.13 -29.70 -20.24
C GLY A 292 -9.45 -31.06 -20.17
N LYS A 293 -8.11 -31.11 -20.26
CA LYS A 293 -7.31 -32.35 -20.25
C LYS A 293 -6.61 -32.53 -18.89
N GLN A 294 -6.25 -33.76 -18.58
CA GLN A 294 -5.49 -34.09 -17.38
C GLN A 294 -4.07 -34.54 -17.71
N VAL A 295 -3.13 -34.22 -16.81
CA VAL A 295 -1.77 -34.75 -16.85
C VAL A 295 -1.76 -36.17 -16.34
N VAL A 296 -1.09 -37.07 -17.07
CA VAL A 296 -0.83 -38.43 -16.59
C VAL A 296 0.20 -38.33 -15.44
N PRO A 297 -0.12 -38.81 -14.25
CA PRO A 297 0.79 -38.75 -13.10
C PRO A 297 2.01 -39.65 -13.28
N LEU A 298 3.11 -39.27 -12.64
CA LEU A 298 4.37 -40.01 -12.65
C LEU A 298 4.61 -40.67 -11.28
N ASP A 299 4.81 -41.98 -11.29
CA ASP A 299 5.31 -42.77 -10.16
C ASP A 299 6.75 -43.17 -10.42
N LEU A 300 7.68 -42.79 -9.53
CA LEU A 300 9.11 -43.07 -9.70
C LEU A 300 9.77 -43.23 -8.34
N LYS A 301 10.57 -44.30 -8.20
CA LYS A 301 11.40 -44.51 -7.01
C LYS A 301 12.83 -44.84 -7.40
N LEU A 302 13.75 -44.02 -6.87
CA LEU A 302 15.20 -44.31 -6.88
C LEU A 302 15.69 -44.41 -5.44
N ASP A 303 16.57 -45.34 -5.16
CA ASP A 303 17.16 -45.58 -3.85
C ASP A 303 18.64 -46.01 -3.98
N ARG A 304 19.31 -46.30 -2.90
CA ARG A 304 20.72 -46.72 -2.92
C ARG A 304 20.99 -47.97 -3.74
N GLY A 305 20.02 -48.87 -3.86
CA GLY A 305 20.11 -50.12 -4.64
C GLY A 305 19.73 -49.92 -6.12
N ARG A 306 18.90 -48.93 -6.41
CA ARG A 306 18.40 -48.65 -7.76
C ARG A 306 18.61 -47.17 -8.08
N ARG A 307 19.80 -46.85 -8.59
CA ARG A 307 20.27 -45.48 -8.82
C ARG A 307 20.05 -44.96 -10.25
N MET A 308 19.76 -45.87 -11.18
CA MET A 308 19.60 -45.52 -12.58
C MET A 308 18.24 -45.97 -13.08
N LEU A 309 17.59 -45.05 -13.81
CA LEU A 309 16.36 -45.31 -14.54
C LEU A 309 16.60 -45.07 -16.03
N VAL A 310 16.40 -46.09 -16.85
CA VAL A 310 16.48 -45.98 -18.30
C VAL A 310 15.05 -45.80 -18.86
N ILE A 311 14.83 -44.69 -19.55
CA ILE A 311 13.52 -44.35 -20.16
C ILE A 311 13.61 -44.57 -21.64
N SER A 312 12.85 -45.52 -22.16
CA SER A 312 12.77 -45.90 -23.58
C SER A 312 11.36 -45.73 -24.12
N GLY A 313 11.19 -45.49 -25.40
CA GLY A 313 9.90 -45.38 -26.07
C GLY A 313 9.88 -44.38 -27.22
N PRO A 314 8.75 -44.21 -27.92
CA PRO A 314 8.62 -43.29 -29.07
C PRO A 314 8.82 -41.82 -28.66
N ASN A 315 9.19 -40.94 -29.62
CA ASN A 315 9.47 -39.53 -29.32
C ASN A 315 8.27 -38.77 -28.76
N ALA A 316 7.04 -39.16 -29.12
CA ALA A 316 5.80 -38.58 -28.58
C ALA A 316 5.36 -39.19 -27.24
N GLY A 317 6.08 -40.18 -26.68
CA GLY A 317 5.70 -40.93 -25.49
C GLY A 317 5.97 -40.24 -24.12
N GLY A 318 6.27 -38.95 -24.08
CA GLY A 318 6.41 -38.21 -22.81
C GLY A 318 7.76 -38.33 -22.09
N LYS A 319 8.80 -38.96 -22.70
CA LYS A 319 10.15 -39.13 -22.08
C LYS A 319 10.73 -37.82 -21.55
N SER A 320 10.74 -36.77 -22.36
CA SER A 320 11.27 -35.45 -21.97
C SER A 320 10.42 -34.79 -20.86
N VAL A 321 9.12 -35.04 -20.87
CA VAL A 321 8.22 -34.54 -19.80
C VAL A 321 8.52 -35.23 -18.48
N CYS A 322 8.78 -36.53 -18.49
CA CYS A 322 9.18 -37.27 -17.28
C CYS A 322 10.47 -36.67 -16.67
N LEU A 323 11.53 -36.50 -17.49
CA LEU A 323 12.78 -35.87 -17.01
C LEU A 323 12.57 -34.46 -16.47
N LYS A 324 11.81 -33.64 -17.20
CA LYS A 324 11.48 -32.26 -16.77
C LYS A 324 10.67 -32.25 -15.48
N THR A 325 9.75 -33.21 -15.31
CA THR A 325 8.95 -33.32 -14.08
C THR A 325 9.83 -33.62 -12.88
N VAL A 326 10.70 -34.62 -12.99
CA VAL A 326 11.63 -34.97 -11.91
C VAL A 326 12.55 -33.80 -11.56
N GLY A 327 13.18 -33.21 -12.59
CA GLY A 327 14.10 -32.07 -12.40
C GLY A 327 13.43 -30.87 -11.80
N LEU A 328 12.22 -30.49 -12.28
CA LEU A 328 11.49 -29.33 -11.76
C LEU A 328 11.03 -29.57 -10.32
N LEU A 329 10.46 -30.74 -9.99
CA LEU A 329 10.00 -31.02 -8.64
C LEU A 329 11.16 -31.09 -7.66
N GLN A 330 12.32 -31.58 -8.06
CA GLN A 330 13.54 -31.58 -7.24
C GLN A 330 14.10 -30.15 -7.09
N TYR A 331 13.98 -29.33 -8.09
CA TYR A 331 14.39 -27.91 -8.05
C TYR A 331 13.49 -27.07 -7.12
N MET A 332 12.21 -27.38 -7.08
CA MET A 332 11.21 -26.71 -6.22
C MET A 332 11.29 -27.13 -4.75
N PHE A 333 11.92 -28.29 -4.50
CA PHE A 333 12.17 -28.83 -3.16
C PHE A 333 13.34 -28.10 -2.48
#